data_19f66f2277fa1005b7c05f051f766b75
#
_entry.id   19f66f2277fa1005b7c05f051f766b75
#
_cell.length_a   1.000
_cell.length_b   1.000
_cell.length_c   1.000
_cell.angle_alpha   90.00
_cell.angle_beta   90.00
_cell.angle_gamma   90.00
#
_symmetry.space_group_name_H-M   'P 1'
#
loop_
_entity.id
_entity.type
_entity.pdbx_description
1 polymer ?
#
loop_
_entity_poly.entity_id
_entity_poly.type
_entity_poly.pdbx_seq_one_letter_code
_entity_poly.pdbx_strand_id
1 'polypeptide(L)'
;MSAPIVVLASFAGGVGKTTLAHALAVACAEFGKKALLIDLDSSGALTFKLGHERTRENIINCSERFDLRPHTATDSLATVISEIPEKYDLVLIDSAPLFTPDLEQALKAAQLVISPVRESIHSLRGALAVMKITSAPCKALPYFDINASELAKLIATELNLIDGEISIAPEVLASEAKTISVLTDNKSCSVAQQYRDATYSILEELKIF
;
A
#
# COMPACT_ATOMS: atom_id res chain seq x y z
N MET A 1 -4.46 6.93 -21.30
CA MET A 1 -3.43 7.35 -20.31
C MET A 1 -3.17 6.17 -19.41
N SER A 2 -1.92 5.86 -19.10
CA SER A 2 -1.60 4.76 -18.18
C SER A 2 -2.11 5.09 -16.76
N ALA A 3 -2.60 4.08 -16.05
CA ALA A 3 -3.04 4.25 -14.65
C ALA A 3 -1.90 4.78 -13.77
N PRO A 4 -2.14 5.71 -12.86
CA PRO A 4 -1.14 6.18 -11.91
C PRO A 4 -0.69 5.04 -11.00
N ILE A 5 0.59 5.09 -10.58
CA ILE A 5 1.25 4.08 -9.75
C ILE A 5 1.48 4.65 -8.37
N VAL A 6 0.98 3.97 -7.35
CA VAL A 6 1.27 4.23 -5.94
C VAL A 6 2.14 3.12 -5.39
N VAL A 7 3.30 3.48 -4.85
CA VAL A 7 4.22 2.52 -4.22
C VAL A 7 4.08 2.61 -2.70
N LEU A 8 3.82 1.48 -2.06
CA LEU A 8 3.82 1.36 -0.61
C LEU A 8 5.21 0.94 -0.15
N ALA A 9 5.98 1.86 0.43
CA ALA A 9 7.37 1.62 0.76
C ALA A 9 7.74 2.11 2.17
N SER A 10 8.52 1.32 2.88
CA SER A 10 9.20 1.68 4.13
C SER A 10 10.30 0.66 4.40
N PHE A 11 11.46 1.10 4.84
CA PHE A 11 12.54 0.18 5.25
C PHE A 11 12.36 -0.38 6.66
N ALA A 12 11.28 0.01 7.34
CA ALA A 12 10.85 -0.65 8.56
C ALA A 12 9.93 -1.83 8.24
N GLY A 13 10.23 -3.00 8.81
CA GLY A 13 9.37 -4.17 8.76
C GLY A 13 8.18 -4.03 9.71
N GLY A 14 7.06 -4.69 9.40
CA GLY A 14 5.88 -4.77 10.29
C GLY A 14 5.10 -3.46 10.46
N VAL A 15 5.32 -2.46 9.62
CA VAL A 15 4.60 -1.18 9.69
C VAL A 15 3.20 -1.22 9.09
N GLY A 16 2.85 -2.28 8.35
CA GLY A 16 1.52 -2.47 7.77
C GLY A 16 1.43 -2.22 6.25
N LYS A 17 2.54 -2.22 5.49
CA LYS A 17 2.52 -2.02 4.03
C LYS A 17 1.55 -2.96 3.32
N THR A 18 1.73 -4.26 3.49
CA THR A 18 0.91 -5.30 2.86
C THR A 18 -0.56 -5.22 3.27
N THR A 19 -0.84 -4.91 4.55
CA THR A 19 -2.21 -4.72 5.04
C THR A 19 -2.84 -3.49 4.41
N LEU A 20 -2.09 -2.38 4.32
CA LEU A 20 -2.53 -1.16 3.66
C LEU A 20 -2.79 -1.39 2.18
N ALA A 21 -1.86 -2.06 1.46
CA ALA A 21 -2.00 -2.37 0.04
C ALA A 21 -3.31 -3.10 -0.26
N HIS A 22 -3.61 -4.13 0.53
CA HIS A 22 -4.85 -4.89 0.42
C HIS A 22 -6.07 -4.01 0.71
N ALA A 23 -6.07 -3.27 1.81
CA ALA A 23 -7.19 -2.40 2.19
C ALA A 23 -7.45 -1.31 1.13
N LEU A 24 -6.41 -0.68 0.59
CA LEU A 24 -6.53 0.31 -0.49
C LEU A 24 -7.15 -0.29 -1.76
N ALA A 25 -6.73 -1.50 -2.15
CA ALA A 25 -7.29 -2.17 -3.34
C ALA A 25 -8.79 -2.44 -3.17
N VAL A 26 -9.22 -2.90 -1.99
CA VAL A 26 -10.64 -3.13 -1.68
C VAL A 26 -11.42 -1.82 -1.62
N ALA A 27 -10.89 -0.79 -0.98
CA ALA A 27 -11.55 0.53 -0.90
C ALA A 27 -11.67 1.17 -2.30
N CYS A 28 -10.67 1.05 -3.17
CA CYS A 28 -10.78 1.47 -4.57
C CYS A 28 -11.99 0.82 -5.26
N ALA A 29 -12.18 -0.49 -5.07
CA ALA A 29 -13.33 -1.20 -5.63
C ALA A 29 -14.68 -0.72 -5.03
N GLU A 30 -14.73 -0.34 -3.75
CA GLU A 30 -15.91 0.28 -3.14
C GLU A 30 -16.21 1.65 -3.76
N PHE A 31 -15.20 2.43 -4.14
CA PHE A 31 -15.33 3.70 -4.87
C PHE A 31 -15.58 3.53 -6.38
N GLY A 32 -15.80 2.30 -6.85
CA GLY A 32 -16.05 2.01 -8.27
C GLY A 32 -14.80 2.11 -9.15
N LYS A 33 -13.60 2.12 -8.57
CA LYS A 33 -12.32 2.17 -9.28
C LYS A 33 -11.73 0.77 -9.41
N LYS A 34 -11.09 0.49 -10.53
CA LYS A 34 -10.43 -0.78 -10.78
C LYS A 34 -8.95 -0.72 -10.43
N ALA A 35 -8.53 -1.43 -9.39
CA ALA A 35 -7.14 -1.48 -8.95
C ALA A 35 -6.43 -2.74 -9.45
N LEU A 36 -5.15 -2.58 -9.84
CA LEU A 36 -4.18 -3.66 -9.96
C LEU A 36 -3.21 -3.58 -8.77
N LEU A 37 -3.12 -4.66 -8.01
CA LEU A 37 -2.20 -4.78 -6.89
C LEU A 37 -1.02 -5.67 -7.29
N ILE A 38 0.21 -5.15 -7.19
CA ILE A 38 1.45 -5.88 -7.54
C ILE A 38 2.18 -6.23 -6.25
N ASP A 39 2.42 -7.54 -6.04
CA ASP A 39 3.23 -8.05 -4.93
C ASP A 39 4.71 -8.06 -5.34
N LEU A 40 5.46 -7.03 -4.94
CA LEU A 40 6.87 -6.90 -5.24
C LEU A 40 7.78 -7.57 -4.18
N ASP A 41 7.22 -8.06 -3.08
CA ASP A 41 8.00 -8.78 -2.07
C ASP A 41 8.40 -10.15 -2.59
N SER A 42 9.70 -10.41 -2.62
CA SER A 42 10.24 -11.72 -3.05
C SER A 42 9.75 -12.88 -2.18
N SER A 43 9.27 -12.65 -0.97
CA SER A 43 8.64 -13.68 -0.14
C SER A 43 7.23 -14.05 -0.61
N GLY A 44 6.56 -13.20 -1.40
CA GLY A 44 5.17 -13.39 -1.81
C GLY A 44 4.17 -13.21 -0.65
N ALA A 45 4.51 -12.37 0.32
CA ALA A 45 3.72 -12.20 1.53
C ALA A 45 2.28 -11.75 1.25
N LEU A 46 2.09 -10.82 0.32
CA LEU A 46 0.78 -10.35 -0.10
C LEU A 46 -0.01 -11.46 -0.83
N THR A 47 0.63 -12.12 -1.78
CA THR A 47 0.05 -13.22 -2.56
C THR A 47 -0.46 -14.34 -1.63
N PHE A 48 0.38 -14.75 -0.67
CA PHE A 48 0.00 -15.73 0.34
C PHE A 48 -1.13 -15.24 1.26
N LYS A 49 -1.07 -13.97 1.71
CA LYS A 49 -2.11 -13.35 2.54
C LYS A 49 -3.48 -13.37 1.85
N LEU A 50 -3.51 -13.25 0.53
CA LEU A 50 -4.74 -13.30 -0.25
C LEU A 50 -5.22 -14.73 -0.57
N GLY A 51 -4.57 -15.75 -0.01
CA GLY A 51 -4.92 -17.15 -0.19
C GLY A 51 -4.49 -17.74 -1.53
N HIS A 52 -3.57 -17.09 -2.22
CA HIS A 52 -3.05 -17.57 -3.50
C HIS A 52 -1.64 -18.15 -3.34
N GLU A 53 -1.36 -19.20 -4.11
CA GLU A 53 0.02 -19.64 -4.30
C GLU A 53 0.67 -18.81 -5.40
N ARG A 54 2.01 -18.73 -5.38
CA ARG A 54 2.77 -18.16 -6.50
C ARG A 54 2.55 -19.01 -7.75
N THR A 55 1.61 -18.57 -8.58
CA THR A 55 1.34 -19.18 -9.87
C THR A 55 2.14 -18.46 -10.96
N ARG A 56 2.28 -19.13 -12.13
CA ARG A 56 2.79 -18.45 -13.34
C ARG A 56 1.72 -17.58 -14.01
N GLU A 57 0.55 -17.44 -13.41
CA GLU A 57 -0.50 -16.57 -13.90
C GLU A 57 -0.09 -15.12 -13.71
N ASN A 58 -0.09 -14.36 -14.78
CA ASN A 58 0.31 -12.97 -14.76
C ASN A 58 -0.66 -12.08 -13.98
N ILE A 59 -1.97 -12.42 -13.96
CA ILE A 59 -3.00 -11.65 -13.26
C ILE A 59 -4.02 -12.61 -12.66
N ILE A 60 -4.29 -12.44 -11.38
CA ILE A 60 -5.28 -13.18 -10.60
C ILE A 60 -6.45 -12.24 -10.29
N ASN A 61 -7.69 -12.65 -10.62
CA ASN A 61 -8.88 -11.89 -10.24
C ASN A 61 -9.26 -12.24 -8.80
N CYS A 62 -9.19 -11.28 -7.90
CA CYS A 62 -9.53 -11.47 -6.49
C CYS A 62 -11.02 -11.30 -6.23
N SER A 63 -11.57 -12.07 -5.29
CA SER A 63 -12.99 -12.04 -4.91
C SER A 63 -13.45 -10.66 -4.39
N GLU A 64 -12.55 -9.85 -3.87
CA GLU A 64 -12.81 -8.50 -3.37
C GLU A 64 -12.74 -7.42 -4.47
N ARG A 65 -12.86 -7.82 -5.75
CA ARG A 65 -13.04 -6.98 -6.94
C ARG A 65 -11.83 -6.12 -7.34
N PHE A 66 -10.64 -6.56 -7.05
CA PHE A 66 -9.38 -6.05 -7.61
C PHE A 66 -8.61 -7.19 -8.28
N ASP A 67 -7.59 -6.85 -9.05
CA ASP A 67 -6.71 -7.83 -9.68
C ASP A 67 -5.36 -7.83 -8.96
N LEU A 68 -4.78 -9.03 -8.74
CA LEU A 68 -3.44 -9.21 -8.17
C LEU A 68 -2.46 -9.67 -9.25
N ARG A 69 -1.26 -9.10 -9.27
CA ARG A 69 -0.12 -9.59 -10.04
C ARG A 69 1.02 -9.96 -9.09
N PRO A 70 1.28 -11.24 -8.84
CA PRO A 70 2.51 -11.68 -8.20
C PRO A 70 3.71 -11.32 -9.07
N HIS A 71 4.73 -10.65 -8.53
CA HIS A 71 5.97 -10.41 -9.25
C HIS A 71 6.94 -11.56 -9.03
N THR A 72 7.62 -12.00 -10.09
CA THR A 72 8.64 -13.04 -10.00
C THR A 72 10.00 -12.42 -10.29
N ALA A 73 11.05 -12.96 -9.65
CA ALA A 73 12.42 -12.49 -9.82
C ALA A 73 12.97 -12.61 -11.28
N THR A 74 12.24 -13.29 -12.16
CA THR A 74 12.58 -13.44 -13.57
C THR A 74 12.01 -12.32 -14.45
N ASP A 75 11.05 -11.56 -13.94
CA ASP A 75 10.38 -10.50 -14.70
C ASP A 75 11.08 -9.16 -14.41
N SER A 76 11.35 -8.38 -15.44
CA SER A 76 11.72 -6.98 -15.23
C SER A 76 10.48 -6.19 -14.83
N LEU A 77 10.51 -5.50 -13.70
CA LEU A 77 9.39 -4.67 -13.28
C LEU A 77 9.04 -3.58 -14.31
N ALA A 78 10.05 -3.04 -15.00
CA ALA A 78 9.81 -2.08 -16.07
C ALA A 78 8.97 -2.68 -17.21
N THR A 79 9.24 -3.94 -17.60
CA THR A 79 8.42 -4.66 -18.58
C THR A 79 7.00 -4.88 -18.04
N VAL A 80 6.89 -5.34 -16.81
CA VAL A 80 5.59 -5.54 -16.12
C VAL A 80 4.76 -4.25 -16.17
N ILE A 81 5.35 -3.11 -15.81
CA ILE A 81 4.67 -1.81 -15.81
C ILE A 81 4.25 -1.40 -17.23
N SER A 82 5.10 -1.62 -18.25
CA SER A 82 4.78 -1.26 -19.64
C SER A 82 3.65 -2.09 -20.25
N GLU A 83 3.42 -3.29 -19.71
CA GLU A 83 2.39 -4.22 -20.19
C GLU A 83 1.07 -4.13 -19.38
N ILE A 84 0.96 -3.21 -18.41
CA ILE A 84 -0.28 -3.04 -17.62
C ILE A 84 -1.41 -2.61 -18.56
N PRO A 85 -2.52 -3.36 -18.59
CA PRO A 85 -3.68 -3.00 -19.41
C PRO A 85 -4.30 -1.66 -18.98
N GLU A 86 -4.76 -0.88 -19.95
CA GLU A 86 -5.41 0.45 -19.71
C GLU A 86 -6.76 0.37 -18.95
N LYS A 87 -7.22 -0.83 -18.61
CA LYS A 87 -8.48 -1.05 -17.88
C LYS A 87 -8.43 -0.67 -16.38
N TYR A 88 -7.26 -0.35 -15.85
CA TYR A 88 -7.10 -0.01 -14.43
C TYR A 88 -7.12 1.50 -14.23
N ASP A 89 -7.73 1.92 -13.12
CA ASP A 89 -7.74 3.30 -12.65
C ASP A 89 -6.56 3.60 -11.74
N LEU A 90 -6.00 2.57 -11.09
CA LEU A 90 -4.90 2.67 -10.14
C LEU A 90 -4.04 1.40 -10.14
N VAL A 91 -2.73 1.57 -10.01
CA VAL A 91 -1.77 0.50 -9.74
C VAL A 91 -1.19 0.70 -8.35
N LEU A 92 -1.29 -0.31 -7.49
CA LEU A 92 -0.71 -0.34 -6.16
C LEU A 92 0.46 -1.32 -6.16
N ILE A 93 1.62 -0.92 -5.65
CA ILE A 93 2.79 -1.80 -5.53
C ILE A 93 3.13 -1.98 -4.05
N ASP A 94 2.97 -3.20 -3.53
CA ASP A 94 3.42 -3.58 -2.19
C ASP A 94 4.89 -4.01 -2.22
N SER A 95 5.75 -3.41 -1.42
CA SER A 95 7.18 -3.66 -1.42
C SER A 95 7.70 -4.30 -0.14
N ALA A 96 8.76 -5.09 -0.27
CA ALA A 96 9.56 -5.57 0.86
C ALA A 96 10.23 -4.40 1.63
N PRO A 97 10.59 -4.59 2.91
CA PRO A 97 11.31 -3.57 3.70
C PRO A 97 12.81 -3.53 3.36
N LEU A 98 13.16 -3.68 2.10
CA LEU A 98 14.53 -3.79 1.59
C LEU A 98 14.69 -2.96 0.33
N PHE A 99 15.87 -2.37 0.14
CA PHE A 99 16.23 -1.74 -1.13
C PHE A 99 16.61 -2.83 -2.13
N THR A 100 15.88 -2.90 -3.23
CA THR A 100 16.12 -3.84 -4.34
C THR A 100 16.11 -3.07 -5.67
N PRO A 101 16.70 -3.63 -6.73
CA PRO A 101 16.60 -3.03 -8.07
C PRO A 101 15.13 -2.85 -8.51
N ASP A 102 14.24 -3.76 -8.14
CA ASP A 102 12.81 -3.66 -8.46
C ASP A 102 12.13 -2.53 -7.70
N LEU A 103 12.45 -2.36 -6.40
CA LEU A 103 11.96 -1.19 -5.65
C LEU A 103 12.45 0.12 -6.27
N GLU A 104 13.71 0.19 -6.70
CA GLU A 104 14.23 1.38 -7.40
C GLU A 104 13.43 1.67 -8.69
N GLN A 105 13.13 0.65 -9.49
CA GLN A 105 12.28 0.80 -10.68
C GLN A 105 10.85 1.24 -10.31
N ALA A 106 10.25 0.65 -9.27
CA ALA A 106 8.94 1.05 -8.77
C ALA A 106 8.90 2.52 -8.36
N LEU A 107 9.89 2.96 -7.56
CA LEU A 107 9.98 4.36 -7.11
C LEU A 107 10.18 5.34 -8.27
N LYS A 108 10.91 4.97 -9.32
CA LYS A 108 11.07 5.80 -10.55
C LYS A 108 9.77 5.91 -11.36
N ALA A 109 8.93 4.88 -11.34
CA ALA A 109 7.66 4.86 -12.05
C ALA A 109 6.49 5.47 -11.24
N ALA A 110 6.66 5.68 -9.94
CA ALA A 110 5.61 6.13 -9.03
C ALA A 110 5.14 7.56 -9.32
N GLN A 111 3.84 7.80 -9.26
CA GLN A 111 3.24 9.13 -9.15
C GLN A 111 3.10 9.56 -7.69
N LEU A 112 3.02 8.58 -6.77
CA LEU A 112 2.95 8.83 -5.33
C LEU A 112 3.59 7.66 -4.59
N VAL A 113 4.35 7.95 -3.52
CA VAL A 113 4.84 6.95 -2.58
C VAL A 113 4.13 7.17 -1.25
N ILE A 114 3.56 6.10 -0.69
CA ILE A 114 2.96 6.12 0.64
C ILE A 114 3.81 5.27 1.58
N SER A 115 4.23 5.87 2.68
CA SER A 115 4.97 5.18 3.74
C SER A 115 4.10 5.05 4.98
N PRO A 116 3.56 3.87 5.31
CA PRO A 116 2.89 3.68 6.58
C PRO A 116 3.89 3.80 7.72
N VAL A 117 3.52 4.54 8.77
CA VAL A 117 4.40 4.85 9.90
C VAL A 117 3.70 4.52 11.20
N ARG A 118 4.36 3.73 12.06
CA ARG A 118 3.95 3.47 13.44
C ARG A 118 4.64 4.44 14.39
N GLU A 119 4.10 4.60 15.58
CA GLU A 119 4.69 5.43 16.64
C GLU A 119 5.97 4.78 17.19
N SER A 120 7.05 4.86 16.40
CA SER A 120 8.37 4.37 16.77
C SER A 120 9.48 5.06 15.97
N ILE A 121 10.64 5.25 16.58
CA ILE A 121 11.84 5.77 15.92
C ILE A 121 12.29 4.87 14.75
N HIS A 122 12.14 3.55 14.89
CA HIS A 122 12.46 2.62 13.82
C HIS A 122 11.58 2.87 12.58
N SER A 123 10.28 3.07 12.77
CA SER A 123 9.35 3.37 11.70
C SER A 123 9.61 4.72 11.05
N LEU A 124 9.87 5.76 11.84
CA LEU A 124 10.27 7.08 11.36
C LEU A 124 11.52 7.00 10.46
N ARG A 125 12.57 6.32 10.92
CA ARG A 125 13.82 6.14 10.14
C ARG A 125 13.56 5.40 8.83
N GLY A 126 12.69 4.39 8.85
CA GLY A 126 12.31 3.63 7.64
C GLY A 126 11.59 4.49 6.60
N ALA A 127 10.70 5.39 7.02
CA ALA A 127 10.02 6.34 6.15
C ALA A 127 10.98 7.40 5.59
N LEU A 128 11.77 8.04 6.46
CA LEU A 128 12.77 9.04 6.04
C LEU A 128 13.79 8.49 5.06
N ALA A 129 14.18 7.21 5.20
CA ALA A 129 15.10 6.58 4.26
C ALA A 129 14.48 6.40 2.86
N VAL A 130 13.19 6.08 2.76
CA VAL A 130 12.47 6.05 1.48
C VAL A 130 12.37 7.45 0.87
N MET A 131 12.00 8.45 1.68
CA MET A 131 11.88 9.85 1.22
C MET A 131 13.19 10.39 0.61
N LYS A 132 14.34 9.92 1.10
CA LYS A 132 15.67 10.35 0.60
C LYS A 132 16.02 9.78 -0.77
N ILE A 133 15.43 8.64 -1.16
CA ILE A 133 15.81 7.94 -2.39
C ILE A 133 14.77 8.05 -3.51
N THR A 134 13.54 8.47 -3.18
CA THR A 134 12.50 8.68 -4.21
C THR A 134 12.52 10.11 -4.73
N SER A 135 12.29 10.27 -6.03
CA SER A 135 12.00 11.56 -6.67
C SER A 135 10.50 11.85 -6.77
N ALA A 136 9.65 10.83 -6.58
CA ALA A 136 8.22 11.01 -6.56
C ALA A 136 7.76 11.67 -5.26
N PRO A 137 6.61 12.39 -5.26
CA PRO A 137 5.98 12.82 -4.01
C PRO A 137 5.86 11.66 -3.03
N CYS A 138 6.35 11.85 -1.81
CA CYS A 138 6.31 10.83 -0.77
C CYS A 138 5.56 11.38 0.45
N LYS A 139 4.51 10.67 0.86
CA LYS A 139 3.70 11.02 2.02
C LYS A 139 3.67 9.86 3.01
N ALA A 140 3.60 10.19 4.28
CA ALA A 140 3.46 9.20 5.34
C ALA A 140 2.00 9.08 5.77
N LEU A 141 1.55 7.84 6.00
CA LEU A 141 0.24 7.55 6.61
C LEU A 141 0.46 7.08 8.05
N PRO A 142 0.05 7.86 9.06
CA PRO A 142 0.24 7.50 10.45
C PRO A 142 -0.70 6.36 10.87
N TYR A 143 -0.14 5.39 11.61
CA TYR A 143 -0.86 4.32 12.29
C TYR A 143 -0.89 4.59 13.80
N PHE A 144 -1.25 5.81 14.17
CA PHE A 144 -1.36 6.32 15.53
C PHE A 144 -2.07 7.68 15.52
N ASP A 145 -2.65 8.08 16.64
CA ASP A 145 -3.13 9.45 16.85
C ASP A 145 -1.93 10.40 16.96
N ILE A 146 -1.83 11.35 16.04
CA ILE A 146 -0.72 12.32 15.97
C ILE A 146 -0.59 13.21 17.21
N ASN A 147 -1.62 13.28 18.04
CA ASN A 147 -1.64 14.03 19.28
C ASN A 147 -1.40 13.17 20.53
N ALA A 148 -1.27 11.84 20.38
CA ALA A 148 -1.21 10.90 21.51
C ALA A 148 0.02 11.08 22.39
N SER A 149 1.18 11.45 21.81
CA SER A 149 2.45 11.55 22.55
C SER A 149 3.42 12.56 21.93
N GLU A 150 4.49 12.90 22.65
CA GLU A 150 5.58 13.73 22.11
C GLU A 150 6.30 13.03 20.94
N LEU A 151 6.41 11.70 20.95
CA LEU A 151 6.96 10.95 19.83
C LEU A 151 6.05 11.01 18.60
N ALA A 152 4.74 10.91 18.80
CA ALA A 152 3.75 11.05 17.72
C ALA A 152 3.86 12.43 17.06
N LYS A 153 3.93 13.50 17.85
CA LYS A 153 4.10 14.87 17.36
C LYS A 153 5.44 15.06 16.64
N LEU A 154 6.52 14.49 17.16
CA LEU A 154 7.83 14.53 16.49
C LEU A 154 7.75 13.88 15.12
N ILE A 155 7.17 12.67 15.03
CA ILE A 155 7.01 11.96 13.76
C ILE A 155 6.17 12.78 12.77
N ALA A 156 5.08 13.38 13.24
CA ALA A 156 4.22 14.23 12.41
C ALA A 156 4.95 15.49 11.91
N THR A 157 5.89 16.03 12.68
CA THR A 157 6.68 17.20 12.28
C THR A 157 7.77 16.86 11.25
N GLU A 158 8.35 15.68 11.35
CA GLU A 158 9.45 15.23 10.47
C GLU A 158 9.00 14.69 9.11
N LEU A 159 7.71 14.35 8.97
CA LEU A 159 7.17 13.71 7.78
C LEU A 159 6.07 14.54 7.09
N ASN A 160 6.03 14.47 5.77
CA ASN A 160 4.91 14.99 5.00
C ASN A 160 3.76 13.99 5.08
N LEU A 161 2.73 14.29 5.88
CA LEU A 161 1.61 13.40 6.08
C LEU A 161 0.58 13.50 4.93
N ILE A 162 -0.04 12.37 4.59
CA ILE A 162 -1.30 12.38 3.86
C ILE A 162 -2.44 12.59 4.87
N ASP A 163 -3.54 13.16 4.41
CA ASP A 163 -4.71 13.32 5.26
C ASP A 163 -5.31 11.97 5.66
N GLY A 164 -5.50 11.77 6.95
CA GLY A 164 -6.00 10.55 7.56
C GLY A 164 -4.99 9.89 8.52
N GLU A 165 -5.52 9.04 9.37
CA GLU A 165 -4.76 8.20 10.31
C GLU A 165 -5.45 6.84 10.46
N ILE A 166 -4.67 5.80 10.77
CA ILE A 166 -5.18 4.44 10.95
C ILE A 166 -4.94 4.02 12.41
N SER A 167 -5.99 3.64 13.10
CA SER A 167 -5.87 3.07 14.45
C SER A 167 -5.36 1.63 14.40
N ILE A 168 -4.58 1.24 15.40
CA ILE A 168 -4.24 -0.17 15.61
C ILE A 168 -5.48 -0.84 16.22
N ALA A 169 -6.13 -1.72 15.47
CA ALA A 169 -7.41 -2.32 15.84
C ALA A 169 -7.36 -3.85 15.73
N PRO A 170 -7.94 -4.57 16.70
CA PRO A 170 -7.98 -6.04 16.68
C PRO A 170 -8.77 -6.61 15.49
N GLU A 171 -9.72 -5.85 14.94
CA GLU A 171 -10.49 -6.22 13.76
C GLU A 171 -9.60 -6.45 12.54
N VAL A 172 -8.50 -5.70 12.41
CA VAL A 172 -7.53 -5.89 11.32
C VAL A 172 -6.85 -7.24 11.44
N LEU A 173 -6.38 -7.61 12.65
CA LEU A 173 -5.77 -8.92 12.89
C LEU A 173 -6.75 -10.07 12.67
N ALA A 174 -8.01 -9.89 13.08
CA ALA A 174 -9.06 -10.89 12.87
C ALA A 174 -9.36 -11.12 11.39
N SER A 175 -9.35 -10.06 10.57
CA SER A 175 -9.55 -10.15 9.12
C SER A 175 -8.37 -10.83 8.41
N GLU A 176 -7.14 -10.56 8.87
CA GLU A 176 -5.92 -11.18 8.30
C GLU A 176 -5.93 -12.71 8.43
N ALA A 177 -6.46 -13.25 9.53
CA ALA A 177 -6.61 -14.69 9.71
C ALA A 177 -7.62 -15.32 8.72
N LYS A 178 -8.47 -14.53 8.08
CA LYS A 178 -9.51 -14.97 7.14
C LYS A 178 -9.13 -14.71 5.66
N THR A 179 -7.93 -14.24 5.38
CA THR A 179 -7.46 -13.89 4.01
C THR A 179 -8.31 -12.83 3.30
N ILE A 180 -9.08 -12.02 4.03
CA ILE A 180 -9.90 -10.93 3.50
C ILE A 180 -9.53 -9.60 4.17
N SER A 181 -9.92 -8.49 3.56
CA SER A 181 -9.72 -7.16 4.14
C SER A 181 -10.69 -6.90 5.30
N VAL A 182 -10.29 -6.08 6.26
CA VAL A 182 -11.20 -5.58 7.31
C VAL A 182 -12.40 -4.83 6.71
N LEU A 183 -12.24 -4.23 5.53
CA LEU A 183 -13.34 -3.58 4.80
C LEU A 183 -14.42 -4.58 4.33
N THR A 184 -14.03 -5.83 4.16
CA THR A 184 -14.97 -6.93 3.79
C THR A 184 -15.49 -7.64 5.02
N ASP A 185 -14.61 -7.92 6.00
CA ASP A 185 -14.94 -8.69 7.20
C ASP A 185 -15.82 -7.91 8.20
N ASN A 186 -15.49 -6.64 8.44
CA ASN A 186 -16.21 -5.76 9.37
C ASN A 186 -16.37 -4.35 8.80
N LYS A 187 -17.27 -4.22 7.82
CA LYS A 187 -17.46 -3.00 7.02
C LYS A 187 -17.79 -1.75 7.81
N SER A 188 -18.40 -1.89 8.98
CA SER A 188 -18.90 -0.78 9.80
C SER A 188 -17.97 -0.40 10.94
N CYS A 189 -16.85 -1.10 11.14
CA CYS A 189 -15.92 -0.71 12.20
C CYS A 189 -15.17 0.58 11.85
N SER A 190 -14.72 1.30 12.86
CA SER A 190 -14.05 2.60 12.70
C SER A 190 -12.79 2.51 11.85
N VAL A 191 -11.98 1.47 12.04
CA VAL A 191 -10.74 1.30 11.26
C VAL A 191 -11.01 1.01 9.78
N ALA A 192 -12.12 0.35 9.43
CA ALA A 192 -12.52 0.19 8.03
C ALA A 192 -12.85 1.54 7.39
N GLN A 193 -13.51 2.44 8.14
CA GLN A 193 -13.77 3.80 7.66
C GLN A 193 -12.46 4.58 7.50
N GLN A 194 -11.52 4.48 8.44
CA GLN A 194 -10.21 5.12 8.34
C GLN A 194 -9.43 4.69 7.09
N TYR A 195 -9.49 3.41 6.71
CA TYR A 195 -8.91 2.94 5.43
C TYR A 195 -9.61 3.55 4.21
N ARG A 196 -10.95 3.71 4.24
CA ARG A 196 -11.69 4.41 3.16
C ARG A 196 -11.27 5.86 3.05
N ASP A 197 -11.18 6.58 4.17
CA ASP A 197 -10.78 7.98 4.21
C ASP A 197 -9.35 8.16 3.68
N ALA A 198 -8.41 7.32 4.11
CA ALA A 198 -7.04 7.33 3.59
C ALA A 198 -7.00 7.00 2.07
N THR A 199 -7.83 6.06 1.61
CA THR A 199 -7.94 5.75 0.18
C THR A 199 -8.48 6.95 -0.59
N TYR A 200 -9.53 7.59 -0.08
CA TYR A 200 -10.10 8.79 -0.69
C TYR A 200 -9.03 9.88 -0.85
N SER A 201 -8.28 10.18 0.20
CA SER A 201 -7.19 11.17 0.17
C SER A 201 -6.10 10.83 -0.86
N ILE A 202 -5.77 9.55 -1.04
CA ILE A 202 -4.82 9.09 -2.06
C ILE A 202 -5.39 9.32 -3.47
N LEU A 203 -6.66 8.96 -3.70
CA LEU A 203 -7.31 9.12 -5.00
C LEU A 203 -7.48 10.61 -5.37
N GLU A 204 -7.78 11.47 -4.39
CA GLU A 204 -7.86 12.91 -4.56
C GLU A 204 -6.50 13.53 -4.92
N GLU A 205 -5.42 13.13 -4.22
CA GLU A 205 -4.05 13.57 -4.52
C GLU A 205 -3.65 13.22 -5.95
N LEU A 206 -4.10 12.08 -6.45
CA LEU A 206 -3.84 11.60 -7.82
C LEU A 206 -4.84 12.12 -8.86
N LYS A 207 -5.87 12.87 -8.45
CA LYS A 207 -6.93 13.39 -9.32
C LYS A 207 -7.66 12.29 -10.11
N ILE A 208 -7.96 11.17 -9.44
CA ILE A 208 -8.64 10.01 -10.04
C ILE A 208 -10.18 10.13 -10.00
N PHE A 209 -10.73 11.11 -9.31
CA PHE A 209 -12.17 11.41 -9.28
C PHE A 209 -12.60 12.29 -10.44
#